data_3cbd0ea9a2be2fb1c24903d80518fdc6
#
_entry.id   3cbd0ea9a2be2fb1c24903d80518fdc6
#
_cell.length_a   1.000
_cell.length_b   1.000
_cell.length_c   1.000
_cell.angle_alpha   90.00
_cell.angle_beta   90.00
_cell.angle_gamma   90.00
#
_symmetry.space_group_name_H-M   'P 1'
#
loop_
_entity.id
_entity.type
_entity.pdbx_description
1 polymer ?
#
loop_
_entity_poly.entity_id
_entity_poly.type
_entity_poly.pdbx_seq_one_letter_code
_entity_poly.pdbx_strand_id
1 'polypeptide(L)'
;MQVPFASHDCPLRVAPHAQDVRNLAALQSLPEVLAERKLESIRNSWSIMEEREPFPTRRAWQDLSCLLLFGVATCGILLTSCLCPSKPPTANSHQGSEVLQPYLLFAVASAGAVGSLAAAFVCTLLARKAPKCVAWAALFSRPALTTLLAFVFVFGAASQGRAAPGVAGVLLAAFGIWQLVVTCREQTRSVSFTAKLTEVTSDVIKCRPCFYSAVAVGVFLGFLWTTICMLALARAFVEVHEVTKCILVSSVILLFAWGSLVVTNLCHMVHCGIFGLWYHGKDCPRTMLSSLRVAATTSLGSVCFGSLLVWFLQGLAVVAQCVQRIGHKQSKGLAFISSTVLGRFIVCMDDASDCFNDWALIQCAVRGTSFLESAAATYSVIACANVQYIMEDLLLSSLALLSGIVCSLAGGFVAASTGWALGGASAALVGGSIGVMIGMIAGAAALGGVSSGIMTVLVCWAEDPLPLIESHPDVHLELESKILGRLRGNPALQQHP
;
A
#
# COMPACT_ATOMS: atom_id res chain seq x y z
N MET A 1 -16.77 -35.26 -30.70
CA MET A 1 -17.31 -34.02 -31.29
C MET A 1 -16.26 -32.95 -31.10
N GLN A 2 -15.54 -32.62 -32.15
CA GLN A 2 -14.52 -31.57 -32.18
C GLN A 2 -15.25 -30.23 -32.27
N VAL A 3 -15.07 -29.37 -31.26
CA VAL A 3 -15.43 -27.97 -31.35
C VAL A 3 -14.28 -27.26 -32.07
N PRO A 4 -14.51 -26.53 -33.16
CA PRO A 4 -13.46 -25.84 -33.88
C PRO A 4 -12.98 -24.65 -32.99
N PHE A 5 -11.67 -24.58 -32.77
CA PHE A 5 -10.98 -23.41 -32.27
C PHE A 5 -11.26 -22.24 -33.24
N ALA A 6 -12.19 -21.38 -32.86
CA ALA A 6 -12.39 -20.10 -33.51
C ALA A 6 -11.25 -19.17 -33.09
N SER A 7 -10.68 -18.53 -34.08
CA SER A 7 -9.65 -17.48 -34.06
C SER A 7 -9.66 -16.60 -32.85
N HIS A 8 -8.45 -16.27 -32.36
CA HIS A 8 -8.09 -15.27 -31.37
C HIS A 8 -8.71 -13.89 -31.62
N ASP A 9 -10.01 -13.77 -31.40
CA ASP A 9 -10.66 -12.47 -31.24
C ASP A 9 -10.72 -12.20 -29.74
N CYS A 10 -9.87 -11.25 -29.30
CA CYS A 10 -9.82 -10.74 -27.95
C CYS A 10 -11.26 -10.47 -27.47
N PRO A 11 -11.74 -11.06 -26.34
CA PRO A 11 -13.10 -10.89 -25.85
C PRO A 11 -13.46 -9.44 -25.53
N LEU A 12 -12.46 -8.56 -25.42
CA LEU A 12 -12.63 -7.09 -25.38
C LEU A 12 -13.22 -6.50 -26.69
N ARG A 13 -13.25 -7.25 -27.80
CA ARG A 13 -13.92 -6.82 -29.03
C ARG A 13 -15.44 -6.87 -28.96
N VAL A 14 -16.04 -7.54 -27.98
CA VAL A 14 -17.51 -7.60 -27.83
C VAL A 14 -18.06 -6.42 -27.04
N ALA A 15 -17.22 -5.77 -26.18
CA ALA A 15 -17.58 -4.58 -25.42
C ALA A 15 -17.17 -3.21 -26.03
N PRO A 16 -16.38 -3.14 -27.13
CA PRO A 16 -15.81 -1.85 -27.56
C PRO A 16 -16.85 -0.86 -28.07
N HIS A 17 -17.94 -1.29 -28.67
CA HIS A 17 -18.85 -0.37 -29.36
C HIS A 17 -19.56 0.65 -28.45
N ALA A 18 -19.91 0.31 -27.23
CA ALA A 18 -20.53 1.25 -26.29
C ALA A 18 -19.49 2.08 -25.51
N GLN A 19 -18.27 1.59 -25.42
CA GLN A 19 -17.16 2.18 -24.67
C GLN A 19 -16.33 3.13 -25.55
N ASP A 20 -16.11 2.78 -26.82
CA ASP A 20 -15.47 3.65 -27.80
C ASP A 20 -16.27 4.94 -28.03
N VAL A 21 -17.59 4.84 -28.07
CA VAL A 21 -18.49 6.00 -28.21
C VAL A 21 -18.41 6.94 -26.99
N ARG A 22 -18.14 6.43 -25.80
CA ARG A 22 -18.06 7.24 -24.56
C ARG A 22 -16.69 7.89 -24.36
N ASN A 23 -15.63 7.17 -24.67
CA ASN A 23 -14.28 7.73 -24.70
C ASN A 23 -14.16 8.77 -25.81
N LEU A 24 -14.85 8.59 -26.94
CA LEU A 24 -15.01 9.60 -27.98
C LEU A 24 -15.76 10.85 -27.48
N ALA A 25 -16.82 10.72 -26.70
CA ALA A 25 -17.54 11.88 -26.16
C ALA A 25 -16.70 12.67 -25.14
N ALA A 26 -15.93 11.99 -24.27
CA ALA A 26 -14.97 12.65 -23.38
C ALA A 26 -13.76 13.24 -24.12
N LEU A 27 -13.39 12.66 -25.25
CA LEU A 27 -12.33 13.15 -26.14
C LEU A 27 -12.79 14.32 -27.02
N GLN A 28 -14.08 14.40 -27.37
CA GLN A 28 -14.67 15.50 -28.13
C GLN A 28 -14.66 16.84 -27.38
N SER A 29 -14.52 16.84 -26.06
CA SER A 29 -14.35 18.04 -25.24
C SER A 29 -12.89 18.50 -25.15
N LEU A 30 -11.93 17.77 -25.70
CA LEU A 30 -10.51 18.08 -25.72
C LEU A 30 -10.13 18.69 -27.08
N PRO A 31 -9.14 19.63 -27.16
CA PRO A 31 -8.56 20.05 -28.43
C PRO A 31 -8.14 18.82 -29.25
N GLU A 32 -8.45 18.77 -30.51
CA GLU A 32 -8.26 17.63 -31.45
C GLU A 32 -6.89 16.97 -31.31
N VAL A 33 -5.83 17.76 -31.21
CA VAL A 33 -4.44 17.29 -31.05
C VAL A 33 -4.20 16.54 -29.72
N LEU A 34 -4.92 16.91 -28.66
CA LEU A 34 -4.82 16.24 -27.36
C LEU A 34 -5.64 14.93 -27.36
N ALA A 35 -6.77 14.91 -28.06
CA ALA A 35 -7.60 13.72 -28.23
C ALA A 35 -6.87 12.64 -29.06
N GLU A 36 -6.22 13.02 -30.16
CA GLU A 36 -5.41 12.10 -30.97
C GLU A 36 -4.21 11.54 -30.21
N ARG A 37 -3.45 12.38 -29.48
CA ARG A 37 -2.34 11.90 -28.64
C ARG A 37 -2.80 10.92 -27.55
N LYS A 38 -3.98 11.14 -26.98
CA LYS A 38 -4.54 10.26 -25.97
C LYS A 38 -4.99 8.92 -26.57
N LEU A 39 -5.61 8.94 -27.73
CA LEU A 39 -5.96 7.71 -28.49
C LEU A 39 -4.72 6.94 -28.94
N GLU A 40 -3.68 7.62 -29.37
CA GLU A 40 -2.42 7.00 -29.75
C GLU A 40 -1.71 6.38 -28.55
N SER A 41 -1.70 7.06 -27.40
CA SER A 41 -1.17 6.54 -26.14
C SER A 41 -1.94 5.29 -25.68
N ILE A 42 -3.26 5.30 -25.73
CA ILE A 42 -4.10 4.14 -25.41
C ILE A 42 -3.80 2.98 -26.37
N ARG A 43 -3.75 3.23 -27.68
CA ARG A 43 -3.44 2.22 -28.70
C ARG A 43 -2.06 1.60 -28.48
N ASN A 44 -1.04 2.42 -28.21
CA ASN A 44 0.31 1.95 -27.95
C ASN A 44 0.39 1.12 -26.66
N SER A 45 -0.34 1.50 -25.63
CA SER A 45 -0.40 0.74 -24.37
C SER A 45 -1.08 -0.62 -24.56
N TRP A 46 -2.14 -0.70 -25.38
CA TRP A 46 -2.78 -1.97 -25.73
C TRP A 46 -1.87 -2.88 -26.56
N SER A 47 -1.12 -2.34 -27.52
CA SER A 47 -0.17 -3.13 -28.32
C SER A 47 0.92 -3.75 -27.45
N ILE A 48 1.39 -3.05 -26.41
CA ILE A 48 2.36 -3.56 -25.45
C ILE A 48 1.77 -4.73 -24.63
N MET A 49 0.49 -4.64 -24.27
CA MET A 49 -0.18 -5.72 -23.53
C MET A 49 -0.49 -6.94 -24.40
N GLU A 50 -0.84 -6.74 -25.67
CA GLU A 50 -1.13 -7.82 -26.61
C GLU A 50 0.15 -8.57 -27.01
N GLU A 51 1.30 -7.90 -27.05
CA GLU A 51 2.58 -8.48 -27.43
C GLU A 51 3.23 -9.32 -26.31
N ARG A 52 2.92 -9.05 -25.03
CA ARG A 52 3.56 -9.74 -23.90
C ARG A 52 2.60 -10.70 -23.19
N GLU A 53 2.89 -11.99 -23.35
CA GLU A 53 2.16 -13.03 -22.61
C GLU A 53 2.29 -12.87 -21.09
N PRO A 54 1.21 -13.17 -20.31
CA PRO A 54 1.30 -13.24 -18.87
C PRO A 54 2.34 -14.27 -18.42
N PHE A 55 3.17 -13.91 -17.45
CA PHE A 55 4.23 -14.75 -16.87
C PHE A 55 5.27 -15.26 -17.90
N PRO A 56 6.02 -14.36 -18.54
CA PRO A 56 7.07 -14.75 -19.49
C PRO A 56 8.15 -15.60 -18.80
N THR A 57 8.69 -16.58 -19.53
CA THR A 57 9.73 -17.49 -19.03
C THR A 57 11.07 -16.79 -18.80
N ARG A 58 11.36 -15.75 -19.58
CA ARG A 58 12.58 -14.93 -19.45
C ARG A 58 12.17 -13.50 -19.11
N ARG A 59 12.72 -12.98 -18.02
CA ARG A 59 12.51 -11.58 -17.55
C ARG A 59 13.85 -10.86 -17.54
N ALA A 60 13.87 -9.65 -18.08
CA ALA A 60 15.00 -8.75 -17.96
C ALA A 60 14.96 -8.00 -16.61
N TRP A 61 16.12 -7.50 -16.18
CA TRP A 61 16.19 -6.57 -15.04
C TRP A 61 15.55 -5.24 -15.44
N GLN A 62 14.62 -4.76 -14.62
CA GLN A 62 13.90 -3.53 -14.87
C GLN A 62 14.34 -2.44 -13.88
N ASP A 63 14.30 -1.16 -14.33
CA ASP A 63 14.53 0.04 -13.49
C ASP A 63 15.79 -0.02 -12.61
N LEU A 64 16.90 -0.54 -13.16
CA LEU A 64 18.15 -0.82 -12.44
C LEU A 64 18.76 0.43 -11.75
N SER A 65 18.54 1.61 -12.30
CA SER A 65 19.01 2.89 -11.74
C SER A 65 18.43 3.13 -10.34
N CYS A 66 17.13 2.85 -10.14
CA CYS A 66 16.47 3.03 -8.85
C CYS A 66 16.91 1.97 -7.84
N LEU A 67 17.17 0.75 -8.30
CA LEU A 67 17.76 -0.30 -7.47
C LEU A 67 19.16 0.11 -6.98
N LEU A 68 20.00 0.62 -7.86
CA LEU A 68 21.34 1.10 -7.50
C LEU A 68 21.27 2.29 -6.53
N LEU A 69 20.36 3.24 -6.75
CA LEU A 69 20.15 4.38 -5.85
C LEU A 69 19.77 3.90 -4.44
N PHE A 70 18.83 2.97 -4.34
CA PHE A 70 18.39 2.40 -3.06
C PHE A 70 19.53 1.63 -2.37
N GLY A 71 20.29 0.84 -3.13
CA GLY A 71 21.45 0.10 -2.63
C GLY A 71 22.55 1.04 -2.10
N VAL A 72 22.91 2.08 -2.86
CA VAL A 72 23.90 3.08 -2.44
C VAL A 72 23.45 3.83 -1.19
N ALA A 73 22.19 4.26 -1.12
CA ALA A 73 21.63 4.94 0.06
C ALA A 73 21.69 4.04 1.30
N THR A 74 21.28 2.78 1.16
CA THR A 74 21.29 1.80 2.25
C THR A 74 22.72 1.49 2.70
N CYS A 75 23.63 1.20 1.78
CA CYS A 75 25.04 0.96 2.09
C CYS A 75 25.71 2.19 2.72
N GLY A 76 25.40 3.41 2.23
CA GLY A 76 25.92 4.65 2.78
C GLY A 76 25.56 4.83 4.25
N ILE A 77 24.30 4.62 4.62
CA ILE A 77 23.87 4.74 6.03
C ILE A 77 24.47 3.62 6.89
N LEU A 78 24.54 2.39 6.39
CA LEU A 78 25.18 1.30 7.13
C LEU A 78 26.67 1.58 7.37
N LEU A 79 27.39 2.03 6.35
CA LEU A 79 28.81 2.39 6.48
C LEU A 79 29.02 3.53 7.46
N THR A 80 28.25 4.61 7.38
CA THR A 80 28.36 5.73 8.33
C THR A 80 28.03 5.28 9.74
N SER A 81 27.03 4.42 9.93
CA SER A 81 26.69 3.86 11.23
C SER A 81 27.78 2.95 11.82
N CYS A 82 28.55 2.24 10.97
CA CYS A 82 29.69 1.42 11.39
C CYS A 82 30.94 2.22 11.66
N LEU A 83 31.17 3.31 10.89
CA LEU A 83 32.39 4.12 10.96
C LEU A 83 32.31 5.23 12.01
N CYS A 84 31.11 5.61 12.49
CA CYS A 84 30.99 6.59 13.56
C CYS A 84 31.67 6.09 14.83
N PRO A 85 32.69 6.83 15.36
CA PRO A 85 33.40 6.43 16.56
C PRO A 85 32.48 6.49 17.77
N SER A 86 32.20 5.34 18.35
CA SER A 86 31.46 5.28 19.62
C SER A 86 32.32 5.86 20.72
N LYS A 87 31.92 7.02 21.27
CA LYS A 87 32.53 7.47 22.53
C LYS A 87 32.27 6.44 23.63
N PRO A 88 33.27 6.12 24.47
CA PRO A 88 32.99 5.33 25.66
C PRO A 88 31.98 6.10 26.55
N PRO A 89 31.03 5.42 27.17
CA PRO A 89 30.02 6.05 28.01
C PRO A 89 30.73 6.82 29.15
N THR A 90 30.52 8.14 29.19
CA THR A 90 30.96 8.94 30.33
C THR A 90 30.14 8.57 31.55
N ALA A 91 30.74 8.45 32.71
CA ALA A 91 30.17 7.89 33.95
C ALA A 91 28.84 8.53 34.41
N ASN A 92 28.42 9.67 33.84
CA ASN A 92 27.20 10.39 34.19
C ASN A 92 26.00 10.14 33.24
N SER A 93 26.11 9.24 32.25
CA SER A 93 25.05 8.99 31.25
C SER A 93 24.39 7.61 31.38
N HIS A 94 24.43 7.00 32.57
CA HIS A 94 24.02 5.61 32.78
C HIS A 94 22.59 5.27 32.38
N GLN A 95 21.62 6.19 32.49
CA GLN A 95 20.22 5.86 32.20
C GLN A 95 19.82 5.91 30.71
N GLY A 96 20.51 6.70 29.88
CA GLY A 96 20.18 6.82 28.45
C GLY A 96 20.93 5.83 27.55
N SER A 97 22.13 5.38 27.96
CA SER A 97 22.96 4.49 27.15
C SER A 97 22.54 3.02 27.19
N GLU A 98 21.89 2.59 28.25
CA GLU A 98 21.43 1.19 28.40
C GLU A 98 20.31 0.83 27.42
N VAL A 99 19.43 1.76 27.11
CA VAL A 99 18.26 1.54 26.21
C VAL A 99 18.68 1.37 24.74
N LEU A 100 19.83 1.87 24.36
CA LEU A 100 20.34 1.82 22.98
C LEU A 100 21.33 0.67 22.74
N GLN A 101 21.45 -0.27 23.69
CA GLN A 101 22.33 -1.42 23.51
C GLN A 101 21.82 -2.34 22.42
N PRO A 102 22.67 -2.80 21.48
CA PRO A 102 22.24 -3.58 20.30
C PRO A 102 21.48 -4.87 20.66
N TYR A 103 21.86 -5.54 21.74
CA TYR A 103 21.19 -6.77 22.19
C TYR A 103 19.75 -6.50 22.63
N LEU A 104 19.52 -5.37 23.33
CA LEU A 104 18.19 -5.00 23.80
C LEU A 104 17.30 -4.62 22.63
N LEU A 105 17.81 -3.84 21.67
CA LEU A 105 17.07 -3.49 20.45
C LEU A 105 16.71 -4.74 19.65
N PHE A 106 17.63 -5.70 19.52
CA PHE A 106 17.36 -6.95 18.84
C PHE A 106 16.32 -7.81 19.59
N ALA A 107 16.42 -7.89 20.92
CA ALA A 107 15.48 -8.65 21.74
C ALA A 107 14.05 -8.09 21.64
N VAL A 108 13.85 -6.77 21.76
CA VAL A 108 12.52 -6.15 21.65
C VAL A 108 11.99 -6.20 20.22
N ALA A 109 12.83 -6.06 19.19
CA ALA A 109 12.44 -6.18 17.81
C ALA A 109 11.98 -7.60 17.47
N SER A 110 12.71 -8.63 17.92
CA SER A 110 12.34 -10.03 17.71
C SER A 110 11.04 -10.38 18.44
N ALA A 111 10.85 -9.92 19.68
CA ALA A 111 9.61 -10.08 20.42
C ALA A 111 8.42 -9.40 19.70
N GLY A 112 8.61 -8.18 19.20
CA GLY A 112 7.62 -7.46 18.39
C GLY A 112 7.28 -8.18 17.09
N ALA A 113 8.27 -8.74 16.41
CA ALA A 113 8.06 -9.54 15.20
C ALA A 113 7.23 -10.80 15.46
N VAL A 114 7.48 -11.50 16.57
CA VAL A 114 6.68 -12.68 16.98
C VAL A 114 5.23 -12.30 17.26
N GLY A 115 5.00 -11.22 18.02
CA GLY A 115 3.65 -10.71 18.28
C GLY A 115 2.92 -10.27 17.01
N SER A 116 3.60 -9.55 16.13
CA SER A 116 3.06 -9.12 14.84
C SER A 116 2.76 -10.29 13.91
N LEU A 117 3.63 -11.31 13.86
CA LEU A 117 3.45 -12.52 13.05
C LEU A 117 2.21 -13.30 13.51
N ALA A 118 2.06 -13.51 14.82
CA ALA A 118 0.89 -14.18 15.38
C ALA A 118 -0.41 -13.44 15.00
N ALA A 119 -0.43 -12.11 15.16
CA ALA A 119 -1.57 -11.29 14.77
C ALA A 119 -1.84 -11.33 13.25
N ALA A 120 -0.81 -11.30 12.41
CA ALA A 120 -0.92 -11.41 10.96
C ALA A 120 -1.56 -12.74 10.53
N PHE A 121 -1.16 -13.85 11.14
CA PHE A 121 -1.80 -15.14 10.90
C PHE A 121 -3.25 -15.18 11.34
N VAL A 122 -3.57 -14.60 12.52
CA VAL A 122 -4.96 -14.52 13.00
C VAL A 122 -5.81 -13.69 12.03
N CYS A 123 -5.34 -12.53 11.59
CA CYS A 123 -6.05 -11.69 10.61
C CYS A 123 -6.31 -12.45 9.30
N THR A 124 -5.31 -13.14 8.77
CA THR A 124 -5.45 -13.93 7.53
C THR A 124 -6.42 -15.10 7.71
N LEU A 125 -6.38 -15.79 8.84
CA LEU A 125 -7.32 -16.87 9.17
C LEU A 125 -8.76 -16.35 9.32
N LEU A 126 -8.94 -15.18 9.92
CA LEU A 126 -10.25 -14.53 10.05
C LEU A 126 -10.80 -14.11 8.69
N ALA A 127 -9.98 -13.53 7.81
CA ALA A 127 -10.38 -13.20 6.44
C ALA A 127 -10.87 -14.44 5.68
N ARG A 128 -10.20 -15.58 5.89
CA ARG A 128 -10.57 -16.86 5.29
C ARG A 128 -11.85 -17.47 5.87
N LYS A 129 -12.06 -17.40 7.20
CA LYS A 129 -13.19 -18.08 7.87
C LYS A 129 -14.43 -17.20 7.97
N ALA A 130 -14.27 -15.90 8.05
CA ALA A 130 -15.34 -14.95 8.32
C ALA A 130 -15.17 -13.65 7.51
N PRO A 131 -15.17 -13.72 6.16
CA PRO A 131 -14.89 -12.54 5.30
C PRO A 131 -15.84 -11.38 5.57
N LYS A 132 -17.13 -11.65 5.83
CA LYS A 132 -18.10 -10.62 6.19
C LYS A 132 -17.75 -9.88 7.48
N CYS A 133 -17.32 -10.61 8.52
CA CYS A 133 -16.91 -10.00 9.81
C CYS A 133 -15.68 -9.12 9.61
N VAL A 134 -14.70 -9.57 8.81
CA VAL A 134 -13.49 -8.79 8.51
C VAL A 134 -13.83 -7.53 7.70
N ALA A 135 -14.73 -7.61 6.71
CA ALA A 135 -15.17 -6.45 5.94
C ALA A 135 -15.90 -5.43 6.84
N TRP A 136 -16.77 -5.87 7.76
CA TRP A 136 -17.38 -4.99 8.75
C TRP A 136 -16.36 -4.36 9.70
N ALA A 137 -15.41 -5.13 10.22
CA ALA A 137 -14.34 -4.61 11.07
C ALA A 137 -13.45 -3.59 10.31
N ALA A 138 -13.15 -3.85 9.04
CA ALA A 138 -12.41 -2.94 8.19
C ALA A 138 -13.15 -1.62 7.98
N LEU A 139 -14.48 -1.65 7.77
CA LEU A 139 -15.31 -0.47 7.64
C LEU A 139 -15.13 0.49 8.83
N PHE A 140 -15.10 -0.04 10.04
CA PHE A 140 -14.98 0.75 11.26
C PHE A 140 -13.53 1.04 11.67
N SER A 141 -12.53 0.54 10.96
CA SER A 141 -11.10 0.69 11.33
C SER A 141 -10.64 2.16 11.38
N ARG A 142 -11.08 2.99 10.42
CA ARG A 142 -10.73 4.43 10.36
C ARG A 142 -11.33 5.23 11.53
N PRO A 143 -12.65 5.20 11.78
CA PRO A 143 -13.22 5.90 12.92
C PRO A 143 -12.71 5.34 14.26
N ALA A 144 -12.45 4.04 14.37
CA ALA A 144 -11.85 3.46 15.58
C ALA A 144 -10.44 3.99 15.85
N LEU A 145 -9.59 4.08 14.83
CA LEU A 145 -8.25 4.66 14.97
C LEU A 145 -8.30 6.12 15.38
N THR A 146 -9.17 6.91 14.74
CA THR A 146 -9.32 8.33 15.05
C THR A 146 -9.81 8.54 16.50
N THR A 147 -10.75 7.71 16.96
CA THR A 147 -11.26 7.76 18.33
C THR A 147 -10.19 7.33 19.34
N LEU A 148 -9.39 6.32 19.02
CA LEU A 148 -8.27 5.89 19.86
C LEU A 148 -7.23 7.00 20.00
N LEU A 149 -6.86 7.66 18.90
CA LEU A 149 -5.94 8.80 18.92
C LEU A 149 -6.52 9.97 19.75
N ALA A 150 -7.80 10.28 19.58
CA ALA A 150 -8.48 11.31 20.37
C ALA A 150 -8.37 11.00 21.88
N PHE A 151 -8.62 9.77 22.28
CA PHE A 151 -8.49 9.32 23.67
C PHE A 151 -7.06 9.51 24.20
N VAL A 152 -6.04 9.10 23.43
CA VAL A 152 -4.63 9.28 23.81
C VAL A 152 -4.27 10.76 24.01
N PHE A 153 -4.75 11.65 23.13
CA PHE A 153 -4.51 13.10 23.26
C PHE A 153 -5.21 13.70 24.46
N VAL A 154 -6.48 13.35 24.72
CA VAL A 154 -7.23 13.84 25.89
C VAL A 154 -6.61 13.36 27.19
N PHE A 155 -6.30 12.07 27.29
CA PHE A 155 -5.68 11.48 28.47
C PHE A 155 -4.28 12.04 28.73
N GLY A 156 -3.46 12.16 27.67
CA GLY A 156 -2.13 12.77 27.76
C GLY A 156 -2.17 14.24 28.18
N ALA A 157 -3.19 15.00 27.74
CA ALA A 157 -3.43 16.38 28.18
C ALA A 157 -3.79 16.44 29.69
N ALA A 158 -4.68 15.56 30.11
CA ALA A 158 -5.11 15.51 31.51
C ALA A 158 -3.95 15.14 32.44
N SER A 159 -3.09 14.17 32.04
CA SER A 159 -1.94 13.76 32.84
C SER A 159 -0.82 14.81 32.93
N GLN A 160 -0.68 15.68 31.90
CA GLN A 160 0.36 16.71 31.84
C GLN A 160 -0.14 18.11 32.23
N GLY A 161 -1.43 18.30 32.50
CA GLY A 161 -2.02 19.59 32.77
C GLY A 161 -1.94 20.60 31.60
N ARG A 162 -1.81 20.12 30.37
CA ARG A 162 -1.66 20.96 29.17
C ARG A 162 -2.98 21.06 28.40
N ALA A 163 -3.49 22.25 28.18
CA ALA A 163 -4.77 22.46 27.47
C ALA A 163 -4.69 22.18 25.96
N ALA A 164 -3.59 22.53 25.31
CA ALA A 164 -3.46 22.41 23.85
C ALA A 164 -3.66 20.98 23.29
N PRO A 165 -3.02 19.92 23.83
CA PRO A 165 -3.30 18.56 23.37
C PRO A 165 -4.72 18.10 23.71
N GLY A 166 -5.33 18.62 24.79
CA GLY A 166 -6.74 18.33 25.13
C GLY A 166 -7.71 18.85 24.07
N VAL A 167 -7.52 20.08 23.61
CA VAL A 167 -8.33 20.68 22.53
C VAL A 167 -8.17 19.86 21.23
N ALA A 168 -6.95 19.46 20.87
CA ALA A 168 -6.70 18.62 19.71
C ALA A 168 -7.42 17.26 19.85
N GLY A 169 -7.41 16.65 21.02
CA GLY A 169 -8.12 15.40 21.30
C GLY A 169 -9.64 15.53 21.13
N VAL A 170 -10.24 16.63 21.61
CA VAL A 170 -11.69 16.89 21.42
C VAL A 170 -12.04 17.08 19.95
N LEU A 171 -11.22 17.82 19.19
CA LEU A 171 -11.42 17.97 17.74
C LEU A 171 -11.30 16.64 16.98
N LEU A 172 -10.34 15.80 17.36
CA LEU A 172 -10.20 14.46 16.81
C LEU A 172 -11.40 13.57 17.15
N ALA A 173 -11.94 13.67 18.37
CA ALA A 173 -13.15 12.93 18.76
C ALA A 173 -14.36 13.35 17.92
N ALA A 174 -14.58 14.66 17.75
CA ALA A 174 -15.64 15.19 16.90
C ALA A 174 -15.50 14.71 15.44
N PHE A 175 -14.27 14.72 14.91
CA PHE A 175 -13.97 14.20 13.56
C PHE A 175 -14.20 12.68 13.46
N GLY A 176 -13.85 11.90 14.50
CA GLY A 176 -14.12 10.47 14.57
C GLY A 176 -15.62 10.14 14.55
N ILE A 177 -16.43 10.92 15.28
CA ILE A 177 -17.90 10.80 15.25
C ILE A 177 -18.44 11.14 13.87
N TRP A 178 -17.98 12.22 13.25
CA TRP A 178 -18.37 12.56 11.89
C TRP A 178 -18.01 11.46 10.89
N GLN A 179 -16.78 10.94 10.95
CA GLN A 179 -16.37 9.78 10.13
C GLN A 179 -17.30 8.59 10.34
N LEU A 180 -17.65 8.27 11.58
CA LEU A 180 -18.56 7.15 11.90
C LEU A 180 -19.93 7.34 11.24
N VAL A 181 -20.50 8.54 11.29
CA VAL A 181 -21.80 8.87 10.67
C VAL A 181 -21.72 8.72 9.15
N VAL A 182 -20.68 9.26 8.51
CA VAL A 182 -20.47 9.14 7.05
C VAL A 182 -20.31 7.67 6.66
N THR A 183 -19.47 6.94 7.37
CA THR A 183 -19.23 5.51 7.15
C THR A 183 -20.53 4.70 7.23
N CYS A 184 -21.36 4.93 8.24
CA CYS A 184 -22.64 4.22 8.38
C CYS A 184 -23.64 4.56 7.28
N ARG A 185 -23.59 5.78 6.73
CA ARG A 185 -24.55 6.20 5.69
C ARG A 185 -24.15 5.75 4.28
N GLU A 186 -22.89 5.86 3.94
CA GLU A 186 -22.43 5.75 2.56
C GLU A 186 -21.75 4.41 2.26
N GLN A 187 -20.97 3.86 3.20
CA GLN A 187 -20.10 2.73 2.92
C GLN A 187 -20.64 1.35 3.32
N THR A 188 -21.78 1.26 3.98
CA THR A 188 -22.35 -0.03 4.39
C THR A 188 -22.68 -0.95 3.20
N ARG A 189 -23.00 -0.37 2.04
CA ARG A 189 -23.26 -1.12 0.81
C ARG A 189 -22.02 -1.81 0.24
N SER A 190 -20.86 -1.23 0.48
CA SER A 190 -19.56 -1.74 0.00
C SER A 190 -19.10 -3.00 0.74
N VAL A 191 -19.61 -3.21 1.97
CA VAL A 191 -19.22 -4.36 2.81
C VAL A 191 -19.55 -5.69 2.16
N SER A 192 -20.77 -5.86 1.63
CA SER A 192 -21.21 -7.15 1.07
C SER A 192 -20.40 -7.52 -0.17
N PHE A 193 -20.06 -6.54 -1.00
CA PHE A 193 -19.26 -6.74 -2.19
C PHE A 193 -17.78 -7.01 -1.87
N THR A 194 -17.19 -6.23 -0.95
CA THR A 194 -15.83 -6.50 -0.47
C THR A 194 -15.73 -7.88 0.18
N ALA A 195 -16.76 -8.30 0.93
CA ALA A 195 -16.81 -9.63 1.53
C ALA A 195 -16.84 -10.76 0.48
N LYS A 196 -17.58 -10.61 -0.62
CA LYS A 196 -17.60 -11.59 -1.71
C LYS A 196 -16.25 -11.71 -2.41
N LEU A 197 -15.60 -10.58 -2.73
CA LEU A 197 -14.26 -10.61 -3.30
C LEU A 197 -13.21 -11.19 -2.33
N THR A 198 -13.37 -10.92 -1.02
CA THR A 198 -12.54 -11.57 0.02
C THR A 198 -12.80 -13.08 0.08
N GLU A 199 -14.01 -13.55 -0.22
CA GLU A 199 -14.34 -14.98 -0.30
C GLU A 199 -13.61 -15.63 -1.49
N VAL A 200 -13.63 -15.02 -2.67
CA VAL A 200 -12.85 -15.50 -3.85
C VAL A 200 -11.38 -15.60 -3.51
N THR A 201 -10.79 -14.54 -2.93
CA THR A 201 -9.36 -14.59 -2.53
C THR A 201 -9.09 -15.64 -1.45
N SER A 202 -10.06 -15.90 -0.57
CA SER A 202 -9.97 -16.97 0.44
C SER A 202 -9.91 -18.36 -0.19
N ASP A 203 -10.64 -18.58 -1.26
CA ASP A 203 -10.58 -19.85 -2.00
C ASP A 203 -9.22 -20.03 -2.69
N VAL A 204 -8.65 -18.96 -3.22
CA VAL A 204 -7.26 -18.99 -3.72
C VAL A 204 -6.27 -19.33 -2.60
N ILE A 205 -6.40 -18.74 -1.42
CA ILE A 205 -5.54 -19.03 -0.26
C ILE A 205 -5.68 -20.49 0.19
N LYS A 206 -6.88 -21.10 0.08
CA LYS A 206 -7.08 -22.54 0.34
C LYS A 206 -6.32 -23.40 -0.66
N CYS A 207 -6.40 -23.05 -1.95
CA CYS A 207 -5.70 -23.76 -3.02
C CYS A 207 -4.17 -23.53 -2.99
N ARG A 208 -3.73 -22.37 -2.50
CA ARG A 208 -2.32 -21.93 -2.47
C ARG A 208 -1.88 -21.57 -1.05
N PRO A 209 -1.68 -22.55 -0.15
CA PRO A 209 -1.30 -22.29 1.25
C PRO A 209 0.08 -21.62 1.40
N CYS A 210 0.87 -21.54 0.33
CA CYS A 210 2.11 -20.78 0.28
C CYS A 210 1.91 -19.27 0.55
N PHE A 211 0.68 -18.74 0.51
CA PHE A 211 0.34 -17.40 0.94
C PHE A 211 0.77 -17.12 2.38
N TYR A 212 0.57 -18.07 3.31
CA TYR A 212 0.99 -17.92 4.71
C TYR A 212 2.52 -17.78 4.83
N SER A 213 3.27 -18.50 4.00
CA SER A 213 4.73 -18.35 3.99
C SER A 213 5.16 -16.99 3.39
N ALA A 214 4.42 -16.45 2.42
CA ALA A 214 4.67 -15.10 1.93
C ALA A 214 4.43 -14.03 3.02
N VAL A 215 3.36 -14.18 3.82
CA VAL A 215 3.11 -13.32 5.00
C VAL A 215 4.27 -13.41 5.99
N ALA A 216 4.73 -14.61 6.33
CA ALA A 216 5.85 -14.80 7.25
C ALA A 216 7.15 -14.16 6.73
N VAL A 217 7.45 -14.29 5.45
CA VAL A 217 8.60 -13.61 4.81
C VAL A 217 8.45 -12.09 4.87
N GLY A 218 7.24 -11.56 4.62
CA GLY A 218 6.97 -10.12 4.74
C GLY A 218 7.25 -9.59 6.15
N VAL A 219 6.79 -10.27 7.17
CA VAL A 219 7.07 -9.93 8.59
C VAL A 219 8.56 -10.00 8.89
N PHE A 220 9.25 -11.02 8.38
CA PHE A 220 10.69 -11.18 8.55
C PHE A 220 11.49 -10.05 7.89
N LEU A 221 11.12 -9.66 6.67
CA LEU A 221 11.74 -8.53 5.98
C LEU A 221 11.48 -7.21 6.72
N GLY A 222 10.26 -7.00 7.21
CA GLY A 222 9.92 -5.85 8.04
C GLY A 222 10.71 -5.80 9.35
N PHE A 223 10.89 -6.95 10.01
CA PHE A 223 11.75 -7.07 11.18
C PHE A 223 13.21 -6.71 10.88
N LEU A 224 13.79 -7.28 9.83
CA LEU A 224 15.17 -7.00 9.44
C LEU A 224 15.35 -5.51 9.11
N TRP A 225 14.47 -4.95 8.28
CA TRP A 225 14.52 -3.56 7.87
C TRP A 225 14.44 -2.60 9.07
N THR A 226 13.41 -2.80 9.92
CA THR A 226 13.23 -1.98 11.13
C THR A 226 14.42 -2.08 12.08
N THR A 227 14.93 -3.29 12.30
CA THR A 227 16.09 -3.52 13.19
C THR A 227 17.35 -2.81 12.67
N ILE A 228 17.65 -2.92 11.37
CA ILE A 228 18.79 -2.25 10.74
C ILE A 228 18.68 -0.73 10.91
N CYS A 229 17.50 -0.15 10.61
CA CYS A 229 17.30 1.29 10.73
C CYS A 229 17.36 1.77 12.19
N MET A 230 16.84 0.98 13.14
CA MET A 230 16.92 1.33 14.56
C MET A 230 18.34 1.27 15.10
N LEU A 231 19.14 0.29 14.68
CA LEU A 231 20.57 0.26 15.00
C LEU A 231 21.32 1.45 14.42
N ALA A 232 21.03 1.82 13.17
CA ALA A 232 21.59 3.00 12.53
C ALA A 232 21.20 4.30 13.26
N LEU A 233 19.92 4.40 13.65
CA LEU A 233 19.40 5.54 14.41
C LEU A 233 20.05 5.64 15.79
N ALA A 234 20.19 4.52 16.50
CA ALA A 234 20.87 4.46 17.78
C ALA A 234 22.33 4.97 17.67
N ARG A 235 23.05 4.60 16.61
CA ARG A 235 24.39 5.10 16.34
C ARG A 235 24.40 6.60 16.02
N ALA A 236 23.46 7.08 15.21
CA ALA A 236 23.36 8.50 14.86
C ALA A 236 23.14 9.39 16.10
N PHE A 237 22.42 8.91 17.11
CA PHE A 237 22.21 9.65 18.35
C PHE A 237 23.47 9.79 19.23
N VAL A 238 24.47 8.92 19.08
CA VAL A 238 25.75 8.95 19.81
C VAL A 238 26.76 9.91 19.16
N GLU A 239 26.46 10.41 17.93
CA GLU A 239 27.34 11.35 17.22
C GLU A 239 27.56 12.64 18.02
N VAL A 240 28.81 13.12 18.01
CA VAL A 240 29.26 14.25 18.84
C VAL A 240 28.93 15.60 18.22
N HIS A 241 29.03 15.68 16.89
CA HIS A 241 28.74 16.92 16.16
C HIS A 241 27.24 17.08 15.90
N GLU A 242 26.62 18.12 16.45
CA GLU A 242 25.17 18.33 16.36
C GLU A 242 24.67 18.39 14.91
N VAL A 243 25.42 19.06 13.99
CA VAL A 243 25.07 19.16 12.58
C VAL A 243 25.08 17.77 11.92
N THR A 244 26.15 17.01 12.15
CA THR A 244 26.29 15.64 11.61
C THR A 244 25.22 14.72 12.18
N LYS A 245 24.92 14.82 13.47
CA LYS A 245 23.82 14.11 14.13
C LYS A 245 22.48 14.40 13.45
N CYS A 246 22.14 15.68 13.26
CA CYS A 246 20.88 16.07 12.60
C CYS A 246 20.80 15.51 11.19
N ILE A 247 21.87 15.56 10.41
CA ILE A 247 21.93 15.02 9.05
C ILE A 247 21.74 13.50 9.08
N LEU A 248 22.47 12.77 9.93
CA LEU A 248 22.38 11.31 10.03
C LEU A 248 20.99 10.85 10.48
N VAL A 249 20.45 11.45 11.54
CA VAL A 249 19.11 11.13 12.05
C VAL A 249 18.06 11.36 10.97
N SER A 250 18.10 12.51 10.30
CA SER A 250 17.16 12.82 9.21
C SER A 250 17.29 11.84 8.05
N SER A 251 18.51 11.51 7.66
CA SER A 251 18.77 10.55 6.57
C SER A 251 18.26 9.15 6.90
N VAL A 252 18.47 8.68 8.14
CA VAL A 252 17.94 7.37 8.59
C VAL A 252 16.43 7.36 8.58
N ILE A 253 15.77 8.42 9.06
CA ILE A 253 14.29 8.53 9.06
C ILE A 253 13.75 8.51 7.64
N LEU A 254 14.33 9.27 6.72
CA LEU A 254 13.94 9.32 5.32
C LEU A 254 14.14 7.96 4.64
N LEU A 255 15.27 7.31 4.87
CA LEU A 255 15.53 5.98 4.32
C LEU A 255 14.62 4.92 4.94
N PHE A 256 14.31 5.01 6.25
CA PHE A 256 13.36 4.12 6.91
C PHE A 256 11.98 4.20 6.24
N ALA A 257 11.48 5.40 5.97
CA ALA A 257 10.20 5.61 5.32
C ALA A 257 10.19 5.01 3.90
N TRP A 258 11.19 5.35 3.07
CA TRP A 258 11.29 4.80 1.71
C TRP A 258 11.45 3.29 1.71
N GLY A 259 12.35 2.72 2.50
CA GLY A 259 12.56 1.28 2.54
C GLY A 259 11.39 0.49 3.14
N SER A 260 10.62 1.10 4.05
CA SER A 260 9.37 0.48 4.54
C SER A 260 8.35 0.33 3.41
N LEU A 261 8.24 1.34 2.53
CA LEU A 261 7.43 1.26 1.30
C LEU A 261 7.99 0.19 0.34
N VAL A 262 9.32 0.11 0.18
CA VAL A 262 9.94 -0.93 -0.65
C VAL A 262 9.58 -2.33 -0.13
N VAL A 263 9.68 -2.58 1.18
CA VAL A 263 9.31 -3.87 1.79
C VAL A 263 7.82 -4.16 1.61
N THR A 264 6.96 -3.17 1.81
CA THR A 264 5.51 -3.32 1.64
C THR A 264 5.14 -3.62 0.17
N ASN A 265 5.70 -2.88 -0.77
CA ASN A 265 5.47 -3.08 -2.20
C ASN A 265 6.09 -4.38 -2.73
N LEU A 266 7.19 -4.84 -2.13
CA LEU A 266 7.75 -6.17 -2.40
C LEU A 266 6.76 -7.27 -1.98
N CYS A 267 6.18 -7.16 -0.78
CA CYS A 267 5.13 -8.08 -0.32
C CYS A 267 3.91 -8.05 -1.25
N HIS A 268 3.44 -6.85 -1.61
CA HIS A 268 2.35 -6.65 -2.57
C HIS A 268 2.62 -7.40 -3.87
N MET A 269 3.79 -7.19 -4.48
CA MET A 269 4.18 -7.83 -5.73
C MET A 269 4.28 -9.37 -5.63
N VAL A 270 4.77 -9.91 -4.51
CA VAL A 270 4.79 -11.36 -4.27
C VAL A 270 3.36 -11.93 -4.23
N HIS A 271 2.44 -11.25 -3.55
CA HIS A 271 1.03 -11.66 -3.51
C HIS A 271 0.39 -11.57 -4.88
N CYS A 272 0.62 -10.48 -5.63
CA CYS A 272 0.14 -10.34 -7.02
C CYS A 272 0.63 -11.47 -7.91
N GLY A 273 1.88 -11.90 -7.76
CA GLY A 273 2.41 -13.06 -8.47
C GLY A 273 1.70 -14.37 -8.13
N ILE A 274 1.36 -14.59 -6.84
CA ILE A 274 0.64 -15.80 -6.40
C ILE A 274 -0.79 -15.81 -6.98
N PHE A 275 -1.52 -14.71 -6.86
CA PHE A 275 -2.90 -14.60 -7.35
C PHE A 275 -2.98 -14.59 -8.87
N GLY A 276 -2.06 -13.90 -9.55
CA GLY A 276 -2.00 -13.86 -11.01
C GLY A 276 -1.71 -15.23 -11.62
N LEU A 277 -0.78 -16.02 -11.03
CA LEU A 277 -0.52 -17.39 -11.47
C LEU A 277 -1.74 -18.30 -11.30
N TRP A 278 -2.51 -18.10 -10.21
CA TRP A 278 -3.76 -18.82 -10.03
C TRP A 278 -4.79 -18.41 -11.09
N TYR A 279 -4.98 -17.10 -11.32
CA TYR A 279 -5.95 -16.58 -12.26
C TYR A 279 -5.76 -17.13 -13.68
N HIS A 280 -4.54 -17.18 -14.14
CA HIS A 280 -4.18 -17.69 -15.46
C HIS A 280 -4.00 -19.22 -15.53
N GLY A 281 -4.40 -19.95 -14.48
CA GLY A 281 -4.31 -21.41 -14.45
C GLY A 281 -2.90 -21.98 -14.60
N LYS A 282 -1.86 -21.15 -14.34
CA LYS A 282 -0.46 -21.57 -14.47
C LYS A 282 0.01 -22.26 -13.18
N ASP A 283 0.18 -23.58 -13.25
CA ASP A 283 0.71 -24.37 -12.16
C ASP A 283 2.22 -24.24 -12.06
N CYS A 284 2.69 -23.70 -10.95
CA CYS A 284 4.10 -23.64 -10.62
C CYS A 284 4.33 -24.36 -9.28
N PRO A 285 5.17 -25.43 -9.24
CA PRO A 285 5.39 -26.22 -8.02
C PRO A 285 5.92 -25.40 -6.83
N ARG A 286 6.55 -24.26 -7.11
CA ARG A 286 7.12 -23.34 -6.12
C ARG A 286 6.62 -21.92 -6.30
N THR A 287 5.30 -21.74 -6.38
CA THR A 287 4.64 -20.46 -6.70
C THR A 287 5.17 -19.29 -5.85
N MET A 288 5.24 -19.44 -4.53
CA MET A 288 5.76 -18.40 -3.63
C MET A 288 7.22 -18.06 -3.91
N LEU A 289 8.08 -19.07 -4.08
CA LEU A 289 9.51 -18.84 -4.33
C LEU A 289 9.75 -18.22 -5.71
N SER A 290 8.97 -18.62 -6.72
CA SER A 290 9.00 -18.02 -8.05
C SER A 290 8.59 -16.55 -7.99
N SER A 291 7.46 -16.22 -7.34
CA SER A 291 6.98 -14.85 -7.19
C SER A 291 7.97 -14.00 -6.38
N LEU A 292 8.50 -14.54 -5.27
CA LEU A 292 9.51 -13.86 -4.46
C LEU A 292 10.80 -13.61 -5.26
N ARG A 293 11.26 -14.59 -6.02
CA ARG A 293 12.46 -14.45 -6.86
C ARG A 293 12.25 -13.32 -7.88
N VAL A 294 11.12 -13.28 -8.56
CA VAL A 294 10.81 -12.22 -9.54
C VAL A 294 10.80 -10.87 -8.86
N ALA A 295 10.07 -10.73 -7.77
CA ALA A 295 9.92 -9.47 -7.03
C ALA A 295 11.27 -8.99 -6.44
N ALA A 296 12.08 -9.91 -5.88
CA ALA A 296 13.36 -9.59 -5.24
C ALA A 296 14.55 -9.50 -6.20
N THR A 297 14.39 -9.83 -7.49
CA THR A 297 15.47 -9.76 -8.47
C THR A 297 15.10 -8.88 -9.65
N THR A 298 14.48 -9.43 -10.67
CA THR A 298 14.25 -8.76 -11.97
C THR A 298 13.38 -7.51 -11.85
N SER A 299 12.40 -7.49 -10.95
CA SER A 299 11.46 -6.38 -10.78
C SER A 299 11.72 -5.53 -9.52
N LEU A 300 12.79 -5.81 -8.76
CA LEU A 300 13.12 -5.03 -7.54
C LEU A 300 13.38 -3.56 -7.85
N GLY A 301 13.98 -3.24 -8.99
CA GLY A 301 14.16 -1.88 -9.46
C GLY A 301 12.85 -1.15 -9.63
N SER A 302 11.83 -1.80 -10.23
CA SER A 302 10.48 -1.25 -10.39
C SER A 302 9.79 -1.04 -9.04
N VAL A 303 9.99 -1.96 -8.07
CA VAL A 303 9.50 -1.79 -6.69
C VAL A 303 10.14 -0.57 -6.03
N CYS A 304 11.48 -0.41 -6.14
CA CYS A 304 12.19 0.75 -5.60
C CYS A 304 11.73 2.05 -6.24
N PHE A 305 11.50 2.05 -7.57
CA PHE A 305 11.03 3.22 -8.31
C PHE A 305 9.62 3.63 -7.90
N GLY A 306 8.65 2.70 -7.89
CA GLY A 306 7.27 2.97 -7.45
C GLY A 306 7.22 3.47 -6.01
N SER A 307 7.98 2.83 -5.11
CA SER A 307 8.07 3.26 -3.70
C SER A 307 8.67 4.67 -3.55
N LEU A 308 9.69 5.00 -4.34
CA LEU A 308 10.29 6.34 -4.35
C LEU A 308 9.33 7.39 -4.88
N LEU A 309 8.59 7.06 -5.94
CA LEU A 309 7.60 7.95 -6.54
C LEU A 309 6.50 8.27 -5.55
N VAL A 310 5.88 7.28 -4.93
CA VAL A 310 4.83 7.47 -3.90
C VAL A 310 5.36 8.30 -2.74
N TRP A 311 6.54 7.97 -2.22
CA TRP A 311 7.15 8.71 -1.13
C TRP A 311 7.40 10.17 -1.49
N PHE A 312 7.92 10.46 -2.71
CA PHE A 312 8.16 11.81 -3.20
C PHE A 312 6.85 12.59 -3.36
N LEU A 313 5.82 11.97 -3.92
CA LEU A 313 4.51 12.59 -4.13
C LEU A 313 3.83 12.93 -2.79
N GLN A 314 3.85 12.03 -1.82
CA GLN A 314 3.33 12.26 -0.47
C GLN A 314 4.12 13.38 0.23
N GLY A 315 5.45 13.41 0.10
CA GLY A 315 6.29 14.50 0.61
C GLY A 315 5.92 15.85 0.00
N LEU A 316 5.70 15.89 -1.31
CA LEU A 316 5.29 17.10 -2.03
C LEU A 316 3.90 17.56 -1.58
N ALA A 317 2.96 16.66 -1.35
CA ALA A 317 1.63 16.96 -0.82
C ALA A 317 1.71 17.60 0.58
N VAL A 318 2.58 17.09 1.47
CA VAL A 318 2.82 17.69 2.79
C VAL A 318 3.40 19.10 2.68
N VAL A 319 4.41 19.30 1.82
CA VAL A 319 4.98 20.64 1.57
C VAL A 319 3.93 21.60 1.04
N ALA A 320 3.10 21.15 0.10
CA ALA A 320 2.01 21.93 -0.47
C ALA A 320 0.99 22.35 0.60
N GLN A 321 0.62 21.45 1.52
CA GLN A 321 -0.25 21.74 2.66
C GLN A 321 0.39 22.76 3.61
N CYS A 322 1.68 22.65 3.89
CA CYS A 322 2.41 23.63 4.70
C CYS A 322 2.40 25.02 4.06
N VAL A 323 2.65 25.11 2.74
CA VAL A 323 2.61 26.36 1.97
C VAL A 323 1.21 26.98 1.99
N GLN A 324 0.16 26.16 1.85
CA GLN A 324 -1.23 26.65 1.97
C GLN A 324 -1.49 27.27 3.33
N ARG A 325 -1.07 26.63 4.43
CA ARG A 325 -1.25 27.15 5.80
C ARG A 325 -0.51 28.46 6.03
N ILE A 326 0.67 28.64 5.44
CA ILE A 326 1.45 29.87 5.53
C ILE A 326 0.83 30.95 4.66
N GLY A 327 0.41 30.64 3.44
CA GLY A 327 -0.21 31.57 2.49
C GLY A 327 -1.51 32.17 3.01
N HIS A 328 -2.33 31.39 3.72
CA HIS A 328 -3.55 31.89 4.36
C HIS A 328 -3.31 32.96 5.42
N LYS A 329 -2.10 33.04 5.98
CA LYS A 329 -1.74 34.06 6.99
C LYS A 329 -1.22 35.36 6.35
N GLN A 330 -0.78 35.36 5.09
CA GLN A 330 0.02 36.45 4.56
C GLN A 330 -0.65 37.34 3.49
N SER A 331 -1.52 36.83 2.63
CA SER A 331 -2.32 37.66 1.68
C SER A 331 -3.47 36.91 1.05
N LYS A 332 -4.60 37.62 0.77
CA LYS A 332 -5.81 37.03 0.12
C LYS A 332 -5.54 36.49 -1.29
N GLY A 333 -4.62 37.09 -2.05
CA GLY A 333 -4.28 36.65 -3.40
C GLY A 333 -3.45 35.35 -3.43
N LEU A 334 -2.45 35.24 -2.56
CA LEU A 334 -1.67 34.01 -2.40
C LEU A 334 -2.53 32.87 -1.84
N ALA A 335 -3.45 33.17 -0.93
CA ALA A 335 -4.40 32.20 -0.38
C ALA A 335 -5.30 31.60 -1.46
N PHE A 336 -5.76 32.41 -2.44
CA PHE A 336 -6.60 31.92 -3.52
C PHE A 336 -5.82 31.00 -4.49
N ILE A 337 -4.61 31.36 -4.89
CA ILE A 337 -3.77 30.54 -5.77
C ILE A 337 -3.38 29.25 -5.06
N SER A 338 -2.97 29.33 -3.81
CA SER A 338 -2.57 28.16 -3.01
C SER A 338 -3.74 27.21 -2.75
N SER A 339 -4.96 27.71 -2.47
CA SER A 339 -6.12 26.87 -2.22
C SER A 339 -6.66 26.19 -3.49
N THR A 340 -6.67 26.91 -4.62
CA THR A 340 -7.30 26.42 -5.84
C THR A 340 -6.35 25.54 -6.67
N VAL A 341 -5.12 25.96 -6.89
CA VAL A 341 -4.16 25.21 -7.73
C VAL A 341 -3.51 24.10 -6.93
N LEU A 342 -2.97 24.42 -5.74
CA LEU A 342 -2.29 23.47 -4.90
C LEU A 342 -3.28 22.43 -4.29
N GLY A 343 -4.50 22.87 -3.94
CA GLY A 343 -5.55 21.97 -3.43
C GLY A 343 -5.97 20.94 -4.47
N ARG A 344 -6.20 21.34 -5.73
CA ARG A 344 -6.51 20.40 -6.81
C ARG A 344 -5.33 19.48 -7.13
N PHE A 345 -4.11 20.01 -7.08
CA PHE A 345 -2.90 19.23 -7.29
C PHE A 345 -2.75 18.15 -6.21
N ILE A 346 -2.93 18.49 -4.92
CA ILE A 346 -2.86 17.52 -3.81
C ILE A 346 -3.90 16.42 -3.98
N VAL A 347 -5.17 16.76 -4.23
CA VAL A 347 -6.24 15.76 -4.43
C VAL A 347 -5.94 14.86 -5.64
N CYS A 348 -5.50 15.45 -6.75
CA CYS A 348 -5.15 14.68 -7.95
C CYS A 348 -3.94 13.74 -7.71
N MET A 349 -3.01 14.14 -6.85
CA MET A 349 -1.81 13.37 -6.51
C MET A 349 -2.10 12.25 -5.51
N ASP A 350 -2.95 12.47 -4.50
CA ASP A 350 -3.34 11.44 -3.51
C ASP A 350 -4.13 10.32 -4.20
N ASP A 351 -5.14 10.66 -5.00
CA ASP A 351 -5.97 9.66 -5.69
C ASP A 351 -5.19 8.90 -6.78
N ALA A 352 -4.25 9.56 -7.46
CA ALA A 352 -3.47 8.95 -8.53
C ALA A 352 -2.32 8.09 -8.00
N SER A 353 -1.67 8.48 -6.89
CA SER A 353 -0.41 7.85 -6.48
C SER A 353 -0.60 6.42 -5.97
N ASP A 354 -1.58 6.18 -5.13
CA ASP A 354 -1.75 4.88 -4.48
C ASP A 354 -2.35 3.84 -5.44
N CYS A 355 -3.42 4.18 -6.16
CA CYS A 355 -4.01 3.27 -7.14
C CYS A 355 -3.06 2.97 -8.30
N PHE A 356 -2.40 3.99 -8.87
CA PHE A 356 -1.48 3.76 -10.00
C PHE A 356 -0.26 2.94 -9.62
N ASN A 357 0.30 3.14 -8.42
CA ASN A 357 1.44 2.37 -7.96
C ASN A 357 1.10 0.89 -7.81
N ASP A 358 0.02 0.57 -7.10
CA ASP A 358 -0.36 -0.80 -6.80
C ASP A 358 -0.72 -1.57 -8.08
N TRP A 359 -1.45 -0.94 -9.00
CA TRP A 359 -1.83 -1.54 -10.27
C TRP A 359 -0.65 -1.69 -11.22
N ALA A 360 0.25 -0.70 -11.29
CA ALA A 360 1.47 -0.80 -12.07
C ALA A 360 2.34 -1.96 -11.57
N LEU A 361 2.45 -2.16 -10.26
CA LEU A 361 3.19 -3.28 -9.66
C LEU A 361 2.53 -4.64 -9.95
N ILE A 362 1.19 -4.71 -10.10
CA ILE A 362 0.51 -5.92 -10.58
C ILE A 362 0.97 -6.26 -12.01
N GLN A 363 1.01 -5.28 -12.90
CA GLN A 363 1.50 -5.48 -14.28
C GLN A 363 2.98 -5.88 -14.31
N CYS A 364 3.82 -5.26 -13.47
CA CYS A 364 5.21 -5.68 -13.30
C CYS A 364 5.31 -7.15 -12.85
N ALA A 365 4.43 -7.59 -11.93
CA ALA A 365 4.42 -8.96 -11.43
C ALA A 365 3.97 -9.96 -12.50
N VAL A 366 2.91 -9.64 -13.24
CA VAL A 366 2.30 -10.52 -14.23
C VAL A 366 3.11 -10.54 -15.53
N ARG A 367 3.44 -9.38 -16.09
CA ARG A 367 4.06 -9.26 -17.44
C ARG A 367 5.57 -9.04 -17.41
N GLY A 368 6.15 -8.62 -16.27
CA GLY A 368 7.59 -8.37 -16.14
C GLY A 368 8.08 -7.15 -16.91
N THR A 369 7.22 -6.16 -17.10
CA THR A 369 7.52 -4.87 -17.72
C THR A 369 8.17 -3.90 -16.74
N SER A 370 8.77 -2.81 -17.24
CA SER A 370 9.26 -1.71 -16.40
C SER A 370 8.09 -0.99 -15.71
N PHE A 371 8.37 -0.25 -14.64
CA PHE A 371 7.32 0.45 -13.90
C PHE A 371 6.52 1.43 -14.79
N LEU A 372 7.22 2.21 -15.64
CA LEU A 372 6.56 3.20 -16.52
C LEU A 372 5.70 2.54 -17.60
N GLU A 373 6.17 1.46 -18.22
CA GLU A 373 5.37 0.70 -19.17
C GLU A 373 4.14 0.08 -18.50
N SER A 374 4.32 -0.46 -17.30
CA SER A 374 3.25 -1.03 -16.49
C SER A 374 2.21 0.02 -16.08
N ALA A 375 2.65 1.23 -15.71
CA ALA A 375 1.75 2.34 -15.37
C ALA A 375 0.93 2.80 -16.59
N ALA A 376 1.55 2.88 -17.76
CA ALA A 376 0.85 3.22 -19.01
C ALA A 376 -0.18 2.14 -19.38
N ALA A 377 0.19 0.86 -19.28
CA ALA A 377 -0.72 -0.26 -19.49
C ALA A 377 -1.91 -0.23 -18.51
N THR A 378 -1.64 -0.01 -17.23
CA THR A 378 -2.66 0.15 -16.18
C THR A 378 -3.65 1.27 -16.51
N TYR A 379 -3.15 2.44 -16.94
CA TYR A 379 -4.01 3.56 -17.30
C TYR A 379 -4.98 3.19 -18.42
N SER A 380 -4.53 2.47 -19.43
CA SER A 380 -5.40 2.01 -20.53
C SER A 380 -6.45 1.01 -20.07
N VAL A 381 -6.10 0.06 -19.19
CA VAL A 381 -7.05 -0.90 -18.61
C VAL A 381 -8.13 -0.19 -17.79
N ILE A 382 -7.72 0.72 -16.90
CA ILE A 382 -8.66 1.49 -16.07
C ILE A 382 -9.59 2.32 -16.95
N ALA A 383 -9.05 3.02 -17.95
CA ALA A 383 -9.82 3.89 -18.83
C ALA A 383 -10.82 3.13 -19.70
N CYS A 384 -10.46 1.91 -20.16
CA CYS A 384 -11.32 1.12 -21.03
C CYS A 384 -12.36 0.30 -20.25
N ALA A 385 -11.96 -0.33 -19.14
CA ALA A 385 -12.84 -1.23 -18.39
C ALA A 385 -13.72 -0.52 -17.34
N ASN A 386 -13.56 0.79 -17.12
CA ASN A 386 -14.27 1.55 -16.07
C ASN A 386 -14.14 0.93 -14.65
N VAL A 387 -13.07 0.20 -14.41
CA VAL A 387 -12.85 -0.55 -13.15
C VAL A 387 -12.63 0.40 -11.97
N GLN A 388 -12.26 1.66 -12.21
CA GLN A 388 -12.11 2.66 -11.14
C GLN A 388 -13.40 2.81 -10.31
N TYR A 389 -14.59 2.71 -10.91
CA TYR A 389 -15.86 2.80 -10.19
C TYR A 389 -16.08 1.62 -9.23
N ILE A 390 -15.50 0.44 -9.57
CA ILE A 390 -15.52 -0.72 -8.69
C ILE A 390 -14.55 -0.51 -7.53
N MET A 391 -13.37 0.06 -7.82
CA MET A 391 -12.33 0.30 -6.81
C MET A 391 -12.77 1.29 -5.73
N GLU A 392 -13.50 2.35 -6.12
CA GLU A 392 -14.07 3.33 -5.18
C GLU A 392 -15.06 2.68 -4.19
N ASP A 393 -15.78 1.63 -4.63
CA ASP A 393 -16.74 0.90 -3.81
C ASP A 393 -16.08 -0.15 -2.89
N LEU A 394 -14.76 -0.38 -2.97
CA LEU A 394 -14.08 -1.41 -2.21
C LEU A 394 -13.38 -0.84 -0.96
N LEU A 395 -13.41 -1.63 0.11
CA LEU A 395 -12.77 -1.28 1.39
C LEU A 395 -11.31 -1.75 1.49
N LEU A 396 -10.56 -1.74 0.37
CA LEU A 396 -9.21 -2.32 0.30
C LEU A 396 -8.22 -1.64 1.25
N SER A 397 -8.17 -0.31 1.23
CA SER A 397 -7.33 0.46 2.15
C SER A 397 -7.74 0.29 3.62
N SER A 398 -9.03 0.09 3.87
CA SER A 398 -9.55 -0.19 5.22
C SER A 398 -9.18 -1.59 5.72
N LEU A 399 -9.13 -2.60 4.83
CA LEU A 399 -8.63 -3.94 5.17
C LEU A 399 -7.15 -3.90 5.57
N ALA A 400 -6.31 -3.22 4.78
CA ALA A 400 -4.90 -3.06 5.08
C ALA A 400 -4.70 -2.29 6.40
N LEU A 401 -5.47 -1.22 6.63
CA LEU A 401 -5.43 -0.43 7.87
C LEU A 401 -5.83 -1.28 9.08
N LEU A 402 -6.92 -2.06 8.99
CA LEU A 402 -7.36 -2.94 10.07
C LEU A 402 -6.24 -3.89 10.52
N SER A 403 -5.62 -4.59 9.57
CA SER A 403 -4.52 -5.49 9.91
C SER A 403 -3.29 -4.74 10.42
N GLY A 404 -2.99 -3.57 9.88
CA GLY A 404 -1.94 -2.68 10.37
C GLY A 404 -2.14 -2.33 11.84
N ILE A 405 -3.34 -1.92 12.23
CA ILE A 405 -3.69 -1.61 13.63
C ILE A 405 -3.52 -2.86 14.51
N VAL A 406 -4.13 -3.99 14.13
CA VAL A 406 -4.11 -5.22 14.95
C VAL A 406 -2.68 -5.74 15.13
N CYS A 407 -1.90 -5.82 14.05
CA CYS A 407 -0.51 -6.29 14.11
C CYS A 407 0.39 -5.31 14.88
N SER A 408 0.16 -3.99 14.75
CA SER A 408 0.91 -2.97 15.49
C SER A 408 0.61 -3.01 16.98
N LEU A 409 -0.64 -3.18 17.37
CA LEU A 409 -1.00 -3.32 18.79
C LEU A 409 -0.42 -4.58 19.40
N ALA A 410 -0.51 -5.71 18.71
CA ALA A 410 0.06 -6.97 19.19
C ALA A 410 1.60 -6.93 19.27
N GLY A 411 2.26 -6.50 18.19
CA GLY A 411 3.71 -6.37 18.15
C GLY A 411 4.23 -5.34 19.14
N GLY A 412 3.57 -4.18 19.22
CA GLY A 412 3.90 -3.11 20.16
C GLY A 412 3.76 -3.55 21.61
N PHE A 413 2.67 -4.25 21.95
CA PHE A 413 2.44 -4.74 23.31
C PHE A 413 3.50 -5.78 23.73
N VAL A 414 3.79 -6.77 22.88
CA VAL A 414 4.77 -7.82 23.18
C VAL A 414 6.17 -7.22 23.28
N ALA A 415 6.55 -6.32 22.38
CA ALA A 415 7.86 -5.63 22.43
C ALA A 415 7.99 -4.69 23.64
N ALA A 416 6.93 -3.95 24.00
CA ALA A 416 6.92 -3.10 25.18
C ALA A 416 7.04 -3.90 26.47
N SER A 417 6.32 -5.03 26.59
CA SER A 417 6.40 -5.93 27.74
C SER A 417 7.80 -6.52 27.91
N THR A 418 8.43 -6.93 26.80
CA THR A 418 9.82 -7.42 26.79
C THR A 418 10.79 -6.30 27.18
N GLY A 419 10.62 -5.09 26.63
CA GLY A 419 11.43 -3.93 26.98
C GLY A 419 11.31 -3.56 28.45
N TRP A 420 10.08 -3.58 29.00
CA TRP A 420 9.86 -3.35 30.42
C TRP A 420 10.61 -4.34 31.32
N ALA A 421 10.56 -5.63 30.97
CA ALA A 421 11.22 -6.69 31.72
C ALA A 421 12.75 -6.60 31.67
N LEU A 422 13.32 -6.11 30.56
CA LEU A 422 14.77 -6.07 30.35
C LEU A 422 15.43 -4.74 30.74
N GLY A 423 14.74 -3.59 30.61
CA GLY A 423 15.33 -2.27 30.79
C GLY A 423 14.35 -1.19 31.33
N GLY A 424 13.21 -1.62 31.90
CA GLY A 424 12.28 -0.69 32.54
C GLY A 424 11.46 0.17 31.58
N ALA A 425 10.92 1.29 32.07
CA ALA A 425 9.95 2.11 31.35
C ALA A 425 10.48 2.71 30.03
N SER A 426 11.73 3.16 30.00
CA SER A 426 12.36 3.73 28.79
C SER A 426 12.54 2.69 27.69
N ALA A 427 12.98 1.48 28.06
CA ALA A 427 13.12 0.37 27.14
C ALA A 427 11.76 -0.14 26.64
N ALA A 428 10.70 -0.09 27.47
CA ALA A 428 9.34 -0.38 27.07
C ALA A 428 8.81 0.58 26.00
N LEU A 429 9.07 1.88 26.13
CA LEU A 429 8.65 2.88 25.14
C LEU A 429 9.36 2.66 23.77
N VAL A 430 10.67 2.44 23.80
CA VAL A 430 11.46 2.16 22.58
C VAL A 430 11.02 0.83 21.98
N GLY A 431 10.89 -0.23 22.78
CA GLY A 431 10.43 -1.54 22.32
C GLY A 431 9.04 -1.48 21.72
N GLY A 432 8.10 -0.80 22.40
CA GLY A 432 6.74 -0.61 21.91
C GLY A 432 6.69 0.10 20.55
N SER A 433 7.47 1.16 20.38
CA SER A 433 7.53 1.87 19.09
C SER A 433 8.12 1.01 17.97
N ILE A 434 9.17 0.24 18.24
CA ILE A 434 9.73 -0.73 17.28
C ILE A 434 8.71 -1.79 16.90
N GLY A 435 8.00 -2.36 17.89
CA GLY A 435 6.96 -3.37 17.65
C GLY A 435 5.80 -2.85 16.82
N VAL A 436 5.38 -1.59 17.04
CA VAL A 436 4.37 -0.91 16.21
C VAL A 436 4.83 -0.77 14.77
N MET A 437 6.07 -0.36 14.52
CA MET A 437 6.63 -0.22 13.16
C MET A 437 6.68 -1.56 12.42
N ILE A 438 7.15 -2.61 13.09
CA ILE A 438 7.15 -3.98 12.53
C ILE A 438 5.72 -4.43 12.25
N GLY A 439 4.77 -4.14 13.15
CA GLY A 439 3.37 -4.51 13.03
C GLY A 439 2.67 -3.84 11.84
N MET A 440 3.00 -2.59 11.52
CA MET A 440 2.48 -1.92 10.32
C MET A 440 2.86 -2.67 9.04
N ILE A 441 4.13 -3.06 8.90
CA ILE A 441 4.61 -3.84 7.75
C ILE A 441 3.98 -5.24 7.74
N ALA A 442 3.85 -5.87 8.91
CA ALA A 442 3.20 -7.17 9.05
C ALA A 442 1.72 -7.14 8.62
N GLY A 443 1.01 -6.06 8.94
CA GLY A 443 -0.37 -5.86 8.51
C GLY A 443 -0.50 -5.71 7.01
N ALA A 444 0.43 -4.99 6.37
CA ALA A 444 0.49 -4.89 4.92
C ALA A 444 0.75 -6.26 4.24
N ALA A 445 1.53 -7.14 4.87
CA ALA A 445 1.71 -8.51 4.38
C ALA A 445 0.47 -9.40 4.63
N ALA A 446 -0.32 -9.17 5.67
CA ALA A 446 -1.50 -9.98 6.03
C ALA A 446 -2.75 -9.61 5.18
N LEU A 447 -3.64 -8.72 5.72
CA LEU A 447 -4.83 -8.32 4.97
C LEU A 447 -4.51 -7.39 3.79
N GLY A 448 -3.37 -6.68 3.82
CA GLY A 448 -2.86 -6.01 2.64
C GLY A 448 -2.56 -6.99 1.51
N GLY A 449 -2.06 -8.20 1.83
CA GLY A 449 -1.91 -9.29 0.86
C GLY A 449 -3.25 -9.80 0.30
N VAL A 450 -4.31 -9.84 1.12
CA VAL A 450 -5.67 -10.14 0.63
C VAL A 450 -6.18 -9.04 -0.30
N SER A 451 -5.97 -7.77 0.06
CA SER A 451 -6.28 -6.62 -0.80
C SER A 451 -5.53 -6.67 -2.12
N SER A 452 -4.24 -7.03 -2.08
CA SER A 452 -3.41 -7.27 -3.28
C SER A 452 -4.00 -8.35 -4.18
N GLY A 453 -4.52 -9.43 -3.57
CA GLY A 453 -5.21 -10.51 -4.27
C GLY A 453 -6.48 -10.02 -4.97
N ILE A 454 -7.33 -9.27 -4.27
CA ILE A 454 -8.54 -8.67 -4.85
C ILE A 454 -8.19 -7.77 -6.03
N MET A 455 -7.23 -6.87 -5.85
CA MET A 455 -6.76 -5.98 -6.92
C MET A 455 -6.23 -6.75 -8.13
N THR A 456 -5.44 -7.81 -7.89
CA THR A 456 -4.89 -8.64 -8.97
C THR A 456 -6.01 -9.34 -9.75
N VAL A 457 -7.00 -9.91 -9.05
CA VAL A 457 -8.17 -10.53 -9.70
C VAL A 457 -8.94 -9.53 -10.55
N LEU A 458 -9.13 -8.28 -10.05
CA LEU A 458 -9.83 -7.23 -10.80
C LEU A 458 -9.05 -6.77 -12.04
N VAL A 459 -7.73 -6.62 -11.94
CA VAL A 459 -6.89 -6.24 -13.08
C VAL A 459 -6.90 -7.34 -14.14
N CYS A 460 -6.68 -8.60 -13.73
CA CYS A 460 -6.71 -9.73 -14.65
C CYS A 460 -8.10 -9.93 -15.28
N TRP A 461 -9.18 -9.72 -14.51
CA TRP A 461 -10.54 -9.76 -15.02
C TRP A 461 -10.82 -8.66 -16.04
N ALA A 462 -10.30 -7.46 -15.81
CA ALA A 462 -10.45 -6.35 -16.76
C ALA A 462 -9.73 -6.61 -18.09
N GLU A 463 -8.69 -7.42 -18.09
CA GLU A 463 -7.92 -7.81 -19.27
C GLU A 463 -8.50 -9.04 -19.97
N ASP A 464 -8.83 -10.08 -19.19
CA ASP A 464 -9.40 -11.34 -19.66
C ASP A 464 -10.42 -11.86 -18.65
N PRO A 465 -11.73 -11.71 -18.89
CA PRO A 465 -12.78 -12.13 -17.96
C PRO A 465 -13.05 -13.64 -17.97
N LEU A 466 -12.57 -14.39 -18.97
CA LEU A 466 -12.94 -15.80 -19.15
C LEU A 466 -12.61 -16.68 -17.93
N PRO A 467 -11.42 -16.61 -17.31
CA PRO A 467 -11.11 -17.45 -16.15
C PRO A 467 -12.05 -17.23 -14.96
N LEU A 468 -12.52 -15.98 -14.75
CA LEU A 468 -13.47 -15.68 -13.68
C LEU A 468 -14.89 -16.14 -14.01
N ILE A 469 -15.30 -16.06 -15.27
CA ILE A 469 -16.61 -16.58 -15.74
C ILE A 469 -16.70 -18.08 -15.47
N GLU A 470 -15.62 -18.81 -15.72
CA GLU A 470 -15.58 -20.26 -15.54
C GLU A 470 -15.53 -20.68 -14.06
N SER A 471 -14.79 -19.94 -13.24
CA SER A 471 -14.55 -20.29 -11.83
C SER A 471 -15.59 -19.72 -10.86
N HIS A 472 -16.03 -18.48 -11.09
CA HIS A 472 -16.94 -17.72 -10.20
C HIS A 472 -17.91 -16.85 -11.02
N PRO A 473 -18.88 -17.45 -11.73
CA PRO A 473 -19.80 -16.72 -12.61
C PRO A 473 -20.69 -15.71 -11.88
N ASP A 474 -21.04 -15.97 -10.62
CA ASP A 474 -21.82 -15.07 -9.76
C ASP A 474 -21.06 -13.76 -9.47
N VAL A 475 -19.75 -13.84 -9.24
CA VAL A 475 -18.90 -12.68 -9.01
C VAL A 475 -18.73 -11.88 -10.30
N HIS A 476 -18.54 -12.54 -11.44
CA HIS A 476 -18.48 -11.89 -12.74
C HIS A 476 -19.76 -11.08 -13.03
N LEU A 477 -20.93 -11.68 -12.86
CA LEU A 477 -22.22 -11.01 -13.08
C LEU A 477 -22.42 -9.82 -12.14
N GLU A 478 -21.97 -9.92 -10.90
CA GLU A 478 -22.05 -8.79 -9.95
C GLU A 478 -21.11 -7.64 -10.34
N LEU A 479 -19.87 -7.94 -10.77
CA LEU A 479 -18.94 -6.95 -11.30
C LEU A 479 -19.53 -6.21 -12.50
N GLU A 480 -20.06 -6.97 -13.47
CA GLU A 480 -20.68 -6.41 -14.68
C GLU A 480 -21.92 -5.56 -14.35
N SER A 481 -22.79 -6.05 -13.46
CA SER A 481 -23.99 -5.31 -13.02
C SER A 481 -23.65 -3.99 -12.33
N LYS A 482 -22.58 -3.94 -11.54
CA LYS A 482 -22.11 -2.71 -10.88
C LYS A 482 -21.62 -1.69 -11.89
N ILE A 483 -20.82 -2.11 -12.87
CA ILE A 483 -20.38 -1.21 -13.95
C ILE A 483 -21.58 -0.64 -14.70
N LEU A 484 -22.49 -1.51 -15.15
CA LEU A 484 -23.69 -1.10 -15.89
C LEU A 484 -24.61 -0.19 -15.06
N GLY A 485 -24.76 -0.47 -13.76
CA GLY A 485 -25.55 0.37 -12.85
C GLY A 485 -25.01 1.78 -12.70
N ARG A 486 -23.69 1.93 -12.55
CA ARG A 486 -23.02 3.24 -12.48
C ARG A 486 -23.10 4.00 -13.81
N LEU A 487 -22.95 3.29 -14.92
CA LEU A 487 -23.06 3.89 -16.25
C LEU A 487 -24.47 4.40 -16.55
N ARG A 488 -25.52 3.70 -16.11
CA ARG A 488 -26.91 4.12 -16.23
C ARG A 488 -27.29 5.28 -15.30
N GLY A 489 -26.67 5.36 -14.13
CA GLY A 489 -26.92 6.41 -13.13
C GLY A 489 -26.25 7.76 -13.43
N ASN A 490 -25.39 7.85 -14.45
CA ASN A 490 -24.71 9.09 -14.78
C ASN A 490 -25.52 9.87 -15.84
N PRO A 491 -26.17 11.02 -15.48
CA PRO A 491 -27.02 11.78 -16.38
C PRO A 491 -26.28 12.37 -17.60
N ALA A 492 -24.98 12.58 -17.51
CA ALA A 492 -24.16 13.03 -18.62
C ALA A 492 -24.04 12.00 -19.76
N LEU A 493 -24.33 10.72 -19.48
CA LEU A 493 -24.26 9.63 -20.47
C LEU A 493 -25.65 9.26 -21.03
N GLN A 494 -26.73 9.81 -20.47
CA GLN A 494 -28.11 9.60 -20.95
C GLN A 494 -28.54 10.60 -22.03
N GLN A 495 -27.74 11.65 -22.32
CA GLN A 495 -28.13 12.73 -23.23
C GLN A 495 -27.72 12.52 -24.69
N HIS A 496 -27.16 11.35 -25.04
CA HIS A 496 -26.90 11.03 -26.46
C HIS A 496 -27.51 9.64 -26.76
N PRO A 497 -28.56 9.61 -27.64
CA PRO A 497 -29.16 8.38 -28.14
C PRO A 497 -28.23 7.61 -29.09
#